data_18efae68c2b0bfeb61087621fe61972a
#
_entry.id   18efae68c2b0bfeb61087621fe61972a
#
_cell.length_a   1.000
_cell.length_b   1.000
_cell.length_c   1.000
_cell.angle_alpha   90.00
_cell.angle_beta   90.00
_cell.angle_gamma   90.00
#
_symmetry.space_group_name_H-M   'P 1'
#
loop_
_entity.id
_entity.type
_entity.pdbx_description
1 polymer ?
#
loop_
_entity_poly.entity_id
_entity_poly.type
_entity_poly.pdbx_seq_one_letter_code
_entity_poly.pdbx_strand_id
1 'polypeptide(L)'
;MKIVGLTGGIGSGKTTVAKMFAEIDIPVYITDVEAKLLMNRSKVIKRKLIKLFGDKVYSNNVLNKRFIADKIFNNKALLAEMNAIVHPKVASHFKRWLLKQKGFYCIKEAAILFENGSYKNCDFLITVTAPESLRIERVVKRDKSDIAKVKAIIKNQWSDDKKIKLSDFVIENTTLEDTQKQVLQIHKKILKIAN
;
A
#
# COMPACT_ATOMS: atom_id res chain seq x y z
N MET A 1 15.10 -14.29 2.43
CA MET A 1 14.20 -13.41 3.22
C MET A 1 12.79 -13.59 2.70
N LYS A 2 11.83 -13.92 3.55
CA LYS A 2 10.41 -14.05 3.19
C LYS A 2 9.76 -12.70 2.98
N ILE A 3 8.77 -12.62 2.11
CA ILE A 3 8.02 -11.39 1.83
C ILE A 3 6.62 -11.52 2.43
N VAL A 4 6.30 -10.68 3.39
CA VAL A 4 4.98 -10.62 4.02
C VAL A 4 4.21 -9.43 3.45
N GLY A 5 3.16 -9.72 2.68
CA GLY A 5 2.26 -8.70 2.14
C GLY A 5 1.33 -8.16 3.22
N LEU A 6 1.33 -6.85 3.44
CA LEU A 6 0.43 -6.16 4.36
C LEU A 6 -0.57 -5.33 3.58
N THR A 7 -1.85 -5.62 3.74
CA THR A 7 -2.93 -4.92 3.03
C THR A 7 -4.13 -4.64 3.95
N GLY A 8 -5.17 -4.06 3.39
CA GLY A 8 -6.44 -3.73 4.08
C GLY A 8 -7.14 -2.57 3.39
N GLY A 9 -8.40 -2.33 3.71
CA GLY A 9 -9.17 -1.24 3.13
C GLY A 9 -8.68 0.15 3.54
N ILE A 10 -9.16 1.17 2.86
CA ILE A 10 -8.91 2.57 3.27
C ILE A 10 -9.38 2.78 4.72
N GLY A 11 -8.60 3.47 5.53
CA GLY A 11 -8.92 3.74 6.94
C GLY A 11 -8.68 2.58 7.91
N SER A 12 -8.30 1.36 7.45
CA SER A 12 -8.03 0.22 8.34
C SER A 12 -6.78 0.38 9.22
N GLY A 13 -5.87 1.30 8.89
CA GLY A 13 -4.66 1.55 9.69
C GLY A 13 -3.43 0.74 9.27
N LYS A 14 -3.35 0.27 8.02
CA LYS A 14 -2.18 -0.42 7.47
C LYS A 14 -0.84 0.23 7.81
N THR A 15 -0.75 1.54 7.63
CA THR A 15 0.49 2.28 7.87
C THR A 15 0.87 2.30 9.36
N THR A 16 -0.12 2.28 10.26
CA THR A 16 0.11 2.14 11.71
C THR A 16 0.69 0.77 12.02
N VAL A 17 0.08 -0.29 11.49
CA VAL A 17 0.57 -1.67 11.64
C VAL A 17 1.97 -1.82 11.03
N ALA A 18 2.21 -1.24 9.84
CA ALA A 18 3.53 -1.25 9.21
C ALA A 18 4.60 -0.58 10.10
N LYS A 19 4.28 0.53 10.77
CA LYS A 19 5.16 1.18 11.74
C LYS A 19 5.45 0.30 12.95
N MET A 20 4.43 -0.37 13.50
CA MET A 20 4.61 -1.29 14.63
C MET A 20 5.57 -2.46 14.28
N PHE A 21 5.54 -2.97 13.03
CA PHE A 21 6.55 -3.92 12.59
C PHE A 21 7.94 -3.28 12.47
N ALA A 22 8.04 -2.04 12.01
CA ALA A 22 9.33 -1.33 11.95
C ALA A 22 9.93 -1.06 13.35
N GLU A 23 9.09 -0.81 14.36
CA GLU A 23 9.50 -0.59 15.76
C GLU A 23 10.10 -1.85 16.41
N ILE A 24 9.89 -3.03 15.82
CA ILE A 24 10.50 -4.29 16.22
C ILE A 24 11.55 -4.77 15.19
N ASP A 25 12.22 -3.82 14.54
CA ASP A 25 13.32 -4.02 13.59
C ASP A 25 13.00 -4.86 12.36
N ILE A 26 11.72 -4.98 11.97
CA ILE A 26 11.35 -5.64 10.73
C ILE A 26 11.43 -4.64 9.57
N PRO A 27 12.19 -4.96 8.49
CA PRO A 27 12.25 -4.11 7.31
C PRO A 27 10.88 -3.90 6.68
N VAL A 28 10.48 -2.64 6.45
CA VAL A 28 9.19 -2.27 5.90
C VAL A 28 9.34 -1.52 4.59
N TYR A 29 8.68 -1.97 3.54
CA TYR A 29 8.57 -1.31 2.25
C TYR A 29 7.14 -0.82 2.02
N ILE A 30 6.94 0.49 2.06
CA ILE A 30 5.62 1.11 1.81
C ILE A 30 5.51 1.44 0.32
N THR A 31 4.80 0.61 -0.42
CA THR A 31 4.75 0.66 -1.89
C THR A 31 4.28 2.00 -2.43
N ASP A 32 3.24 2.60 -1.83
CA ASP A 32 2.66 3.86 -2.30
C ASP A 32 3.61 5.05 -2.06
N VAL A 33 4.39 5.01 -0.98
CA VAL A 33 5.43 6.03 -0.70
C VAL A 33 6.54 5.93 -1.73
N GLU A 34 7.05 4.73 -1.96
CA GLU A 34 8.14 4.50 -2.91
C GLU A 34 7.72 4.80 -4.36
N ALA A 35 6.48 4.49 -4.73
CA ALA A 35 5.94 4.88 -6.03
C ALA A 35 5.96 6.41 -6.22
N LYS A 36 5.52 7.17 -5.21
CA LYS A 36 5.55 8.64 -5.25
C LYS A 36 6.98 9.19 -5.34
N LEU A 37 7.90 8.62 -4.59
CA LEU A 37 9.33 8.99 -4.64
C LEU A 37 9.92 8.68 -6.03
N LEU A 38 9.64 7.51 -6.59
CA LEU A 38 10.12 7.12 -7.91
C LEU A 38 9.55 7.98 -9.04
N MET A 39 8.28 8.37 -8.97
CA MET A 39 7.69 9.31 -9.93
C MET A 39 8.40 10.67 -9.92
N ASN A 40 8.93 11.12 -8.79
CA ASN A 40 9.67 12.39 -8.70
C ASN A 40 11.16 12.28 -9.06
N ARG A 41 11.83 11.14 -8.81
CA ARG A 41 13.29 11.01 -8.98
C ARG A 41 13.72 10.28 -10.26
N SER A 42 12.85 9.40 -10.80
CA SER A 42 13.22 8.57 -11.95
C SER A 42 13.06 9.32 -13.28
N LYS A 43 14.19 9.61 -13.94
CA LYS A 43 14.20 10.23 -15.28
C LYS A 43 13.37 9.44 -16.29
N VAL A 44 13.37 8.09 -16.21
CA VAL A 44 12.60 7.22 -17.12
C VAL A 44 11.09 7.35 -16.89
N ILE A 45 10.65 7.36 -15.62
CA ILE A 45 9.24 7.55 -15.29
C ILE A 45 8.82 8.95 -15.72
N LYS A 46 9.57 9.98 -15.38
CA LYS A 46 9.28 11.39 -15.77
C LYS A 46 9.04 11.49 -17.27
N ARG A 47 10.00 11.04 -18.10
CA ARG A 47 9.87 11.08 -19.56
C ARG A 47 8.60 10.39 -20.07
N LYS A 48 8.27 9.20 -19.52
CA LYS A 48 7.09 8.44 -19.94
C LYS A 48 5.79 9.10 -19.49
N LEU A 49 5.74 9.67 -18.27
CA LEU A 49 4.56 10.41 -17.79
C LEU A 49 4.34 11.71 -18.54
N ILE A 50 5.41 12.44 -18.92
CA ILE A 50 5.31 13.61 -19.80
C ILE A 50 4.75 13.21 -21.16
N LYS A 51 5.23 12.10 -21.74
CA LYS A 51 4.68 11.59 -23.01
C LYS A 51 3.19 11.25 -22.91
N LEU A 52 2.75 10.73 -21.75
CA LEU A 52 1.36 10.29 -21.54
C LEU A 52 0.41 11.47 -21.22
N PHE A 53 0.83 12.41 -20.40
CA PHE A 53 -0.02 13.46 -19.83
C PHE A 53 0.30 14.88 -20.34
N GLY A 54 1.43 15.06 -21.04
CA GLY A 54 1.97 16.37 -21.40
C GLY A 54 2.79 17.02 -20.29
N ASP A 55 3.43 18.16 -20.60
CA ASP A 55 4.40 18.81 -19.69
C ASP A 55 3.80 19.27 -18.35
N LYS A 56 2.50 19.56 -18.30
CA LYS A 56 1.80 19.99 -17.08
C LYS A 56 1.78 18.93 -15.97
N VAL A 57 2.18 17.69 -16.27
CA VAL A 57 2.30 16.59 -15.29
C VAL A 57 3.38 16.84 -14.23
N TYR A 58 4.36 17.70 -14.54
CA TYR A 58 5.35 18.19 -13.59
C TYR A 58 5.33 19.71 -13.51
N SER A 59 5.53 20.25 -12.31
CA SER A 59 5.75 21.67 -12.04
C SER A 59 7.00 21.80 -11.18
N ASN A 60 7.98 22.59 -11.60
CA ASN A 60 9.27 22.75 -10.91
C ASN A 60 9.93 21.38 -10.57
N ASN A 61 9.92 20.46 -11.52
CA ASN A 61 10.42 19.08 -11.36
C ASN A 61 9.67 18.20 -10.34
N VAL A 62 8.58 18.66 -9.74
CA VAL A 62 7.73 17.93 -8.82
C VAL A 62 6.45 17.48 -9.51
N LEU A 63 6.01 16.26 -9.24
CA LEU A 63 4.79 15.69 -9.80
C LEU A 63 3.56 16.53 -9.41
N ASN A 64 2.81 16.99 -10.40
CA ASN A 64 1.55 17.70 -10.21
C ASN A 64 0.42 16.71 -9.90
N LYS A 65 0.31 16.35 -8.61
CA LYS A 65 -0.64 15.34 -8.13
C LYS A 65 -2.10 15.71 -8.45
N ARG A 66 -2.46 17.00 -8.35
CA ARG A 66 -3.80 17.48 -8.64
C ARG A 66 -4.14 17.28 -10.11
N PHE A 67 -3.26 17.71 -11.00
CA PHE A 67 -3.42 17.55 -12.44
C PHE A 67 -3.61 16.06 -12.84
N ILE A 68 -2.79 15.16 -12.28
CA ILE A 68 -2.93 13.72 -12.54
C ILE A 68 -4.25 13.20 -12.01
N ALA A 69 -4.60 13.52 -10.75
CA ALA A 69 -5.85 13.07 -10.14
C ALA A 69 -7.06 13.46 -10.98
N ASP A 70 -7.12 14.71 -11.45
CA ASP A 70 -8.19 15.20 -12.31
C ASP A 70 -8.27 14.44 -13.65
N LYS A 71 -7.13 14.07 -14.23
CA LYS A 71 -7.07 13.34 -15.51
C LYS A 71 -7.48 11.87 -15.39
N ILE A 72 -7.09 11.19 -14.31
CA ILE A 72 -7.34 9.76 -14.14
C ILE A 72 -8.65 9.46 -13.40
N PHE A 73 -9.28 10.44 -12.74
CA PHE A 73 -10.43 10.23 -11.86
C PHE A 73 -11.57 9.48 -12.55
N ASN A 74 -11.89 9.87 -13.79
CA ASN A 74 -12.94 9.23 -14.60
C ASN A 74 -12.39 8.48 -15.83
N ASN A 75 -11.07 8.25 -15.90
CA ASN A 75 -10.44 7.60 -17.04
C ASN A 75 -9.63 6.37 -16.61
N LYS A 76 -10.32 5.22 -16.55
CA LYS A 76 -9.72 3.94 -16.16
C LYS A 76 -8.61 3.49 -17.12
N ALA A 77 -8.72 3.80 -18.41
CA ALA A 77 -7.69 3.45 -19.41
C ALA A 77 -6.39 4.23 -19.13
N LEU A 78 -6.50 5.54 -18.92
CA LEU A 78 -5.35 6.39 -18.63
C LEU A 78 -4.70 6.03 -17.29
N LEU A 79 -5.50 5.64 -16.28
CA LEU A 79 -4.98 5.10 -15.02
C LEU A 79 -4.20 3.80 -15.24
N ALA A 80 -4.71 2.90 -16.09
CA ALA A 80 -4.03 1.64 -16.42
C ALA A 80 -2.69 1.89 -17.14
N GLU A 81 -2.63 2.82 -18.09
CA GLU A 81 -1.40 3.22 -18.77
C GLU A 81 -0.37 3.83 -17.79
N MET A 82 -0.82 4.71 -16.90
CA MET A 82 0.04 5.25 -15.84
C MET A 82 0.61 4.13 -14.96
N ASN A 83 -0.24 3.19 -14.54
CA ASN A 83 0.17 2.06 -13.72
C ASN A 83 1.16 1.14 -14.47
N ALA A 84 0.98 0.93 -15.76
CA ALA A 84 1.91 0.16 -16.60
C ALA A 84 3.31 0.82 -16.70
N ILE A 85 3.40 2.15 -16.55
CA ILE A 85 4.68 2.86 -16.47
C ILE A 85 5.32 2.72 -15.08
N VAL A 86 4.53 2.87 -14.02
CA VAL A 86 5.03 3.01 -12.64
C VAL A 86 5.31 1.65 -12.00
N HIS A 87 4.38 0.69 -12.09
CA HIS A 87 4.48 -0.58 -11.36
C HIS A 87 5.74 -1.40 -11.66
N PRO A 88 6.22 -1.54 -12.92
CA PRO A 88 7.46 -2.29 -13.19
C PRO A 88 8.69 -1.64 -12.53
N LYS A 89 8.70 -0.31 -12.41
CA LYS A 89 9.80 0.42 -11.78
C LYS A 89 9.77 0.29 -10.26
N VAL A 90 8.58 0.28 -9.67
CA VAL A 90 8.39 0.00 -8.23
C VAL A 90 8.81 -1.44 -7.93
N ALA A 91 8.40 -2.42 -8.74
CA ALA A 91 8.80 -3.82 -8.58
C ALA A 91 10.33 -4.01 -8.66
N SER A 92 10.98 -3.38 -9.65
CA SER A 92 12.44 -3.40 -9.77
C SER A 92 13.14 -2.69 -8.59
N HIS A 93 12.55 -1.61 -8.07
CA HIS A 93 13.06 -0.92 -6.89
C HIS A 93 12.93 -1.80 -5.65
N PHE A 94 11.77 -2.42 -5.44
CA PHE A 94 11.56 -3.34 -4.33
C PHE A 94 12.57 -4.50 -4.34
N LYS A 95 12.81 -5.13 -5.50
CA LYS A 95 13.82 -6.20 -5.63
C LYS A 95 15.21 -5.74 -5.18
N ARG A 96 15.65 -4.55 -5.61
CA ARG A 96 16.94 -4.00 -5.18
C ARG A 96 16.98 -3.59 -3.71
N TRP A 97 15.85 -3.09 -3.19
CA TRP A 97 15.71 -2.79 -1.77
C TRP A 97 15.80 -4.06 -0.93
N LEU A 98 15.10 -5.13 -1.33
CA LEU A 98 15.09 -6.43 -0.65
C LEU A 98 16.49 -7.03 -0.48
N LEU A 99 17.32 -6.94 -1.52
CA LEU A 99 18.71 -7.45 -1.49
C LEU A 99 19.60 -6.74 -0.44
N LYS A 100 19.22 -5.58 0.03
CA LYS A 100 19.95 -4.79 1.03
C LYS A 100 19.46 -5.04 2.45
N GLN A 101 18.35 -5.75 2.62
CA GLN A 101 17.79 -6.00 3.93
C GLN A 101 18.38 -7.25 4.56
N LYS A 102 18.36 -7.28 5.90
CA LYS A 102 18.75 -8.43 6.71
C LYS A 102 17.56 -8.91 7.52
N GLY A 103 17.56 -10.18 7.91
CA GLY A 103 16.51 -10.79 8.72
C GLY A 103 15.73 -11.87 7.99
N PHE A 104 14.77 -12.47 8.68
CA PHE A 104 13.99 -13.63 8.20
C PHE A 104 12.90 -13.21 7.21
N TYR A 105 12.28 -12.05 7.42
CA TYR A 105 11.23 -11.54 6.55
C TYR A 105 11.21 -10.01 6.51
N CYS A 106 10.47 -9.48 5.54
CA CYS A 106 10.15 -8.05 5.44
C CYS A 106 8.65 -7.86 5.24
N ILE A 107 8.14 -6.70 5.61
CA ILE A 107 6.76 -6.26 5.31
C ILE A 107 6.77 -5.48 4.00
N LYS A 108 5.89 -5.86 3.06
CA LYS A 108 5.56 -5.10 1.85
C LYS A 108 4.13 -4.59 1.98
N GLU A 109 3.98 -3.32 2.35
CA GLU A 109 2.67 -2.67 2.48
C GLU A 109 2.18 -2.17 1.12
N ALA A 110 0.94 -2.52 0.75
CA ALA A 110 0.26 -2.00 -0.43
C ALA A 110 -1.26 -1.98 -0.23
N ALA A 111 -1.90 -0.88 -0.62
CA ALA A 111 -3.35 -0.72 -0.48
C ALA A 111 -4.16 -1.64 -1.40
N ILE A 112 -3.63 -1.98 -2.58
CA ILE A 112 -4.32 -2.76 -3.63
C ILE A 112 -3.58 -4.06 -3.94
N LEU A 113 -3.08 -4.73 -2.91
CA LEU A 113 -2.24 -5.94 -3.03
C LEU A 113 -2.98 -7.08 -3.73
N PHE A 114 -4.24 -7.29 -3.40
CA PHE A 114 -5.10 -8.31 -4.01
C PHE A 114 -5.62 -7.89 -5.38
N GLU A 115 -6.09 -6.67 -5.48
CA GLU A 115 -6.74 -6.13 -6.67
C GLU A 115 -5.81 -6.12 -7.90
N ASN A 116 -4.51 -5.91 -7.69
CA ASN A 116 -3.50 -5.92 -8.75
C ASN A 116 -2.75 -7.26 -8.90
N GLY A 117 -3.12 -8.30 -8.12
CA GLY A 117 -2.53 -9.62 -8.17
C GLY A 117 -1.12 -9.74 -7.58
N SER A 118 -0.56 -8.66 -6.98
CA SER A 118 0.81 -8.69 -6.45
C SER A 118 0.96 -9.53 -5.17
N TYR A 119 -0.13 -9.92 -4.55
CA TYR A 119 -0.16 -10.87 -3.43
C TYR A 119 0.48 -12.23 -3.78
N LYS A 120 0.41 -12.65 -5.06
CA LYS A 120 1.03 -13.90 -5.55
C LYS A 120 2.56 -13.94 -5.40
N ASN A 121 3.18 -12.79 -5.19
CA ASN A 121 4.62 -12.66 -4.97
C ASN A 121 4.98 -12.48 -3.48
N CYS A 122 4.07 -12.80 -2.58
CA CYS A 122 4.28 -12.77 -1.14
C CYS A 122 4.26 -14.20 -0.59
N ASP A 123 5.10 -14.48 0.40
CA ASP A 123 5.12 -15.78 1.08
C ASP A 123 3.98 -15.88 2.10
N PHE A 124 3.62 -14.76 2.74
CA PHE A 124 2.51 -14.65 3.68
C PHE A 124 1.74 -13.34 3.44
N LEU A 125 0.47 -13.34 3.86
CA LEU A 125 -0.44 -12.23 3.69
C LEU A 125 -1.07 -11.85 5.02
N ILE A 126 -1.00 -10.55 5.36
CA ILE A 126 -1.67 -9.96 6.51
C ILE A 126 -2.73 -8.98 6.01
N THR A 127 -3.98 -9.17 6.38
CA THR A 127 -5.03 -8.19 6.15
C THR A 127 -5.32 -7.41 7.44
N VAL A 128 -5.23 -6.09 7.38
CA VAL A 128 -5.65 -5.19 8.46
C VAL A 128 -7.08 -4.76 8.22
N THR A 129 -7.94 -5.00 9.20
CA THR A 129 -9.36 -4.60 9.20
C THR A 129 -9.66 -3.61 10.32
N ALA A 130 -10.81 -2.97 10.24
CA ALA A 130 -11.46 -2.23 11.30
C ALA A 130 -12.93 -2.04 10.92
N PRO A 131 -13.85 -1.83 11.87
CA PRO A 131 -15.25 -1.49 11.61
C PRO A 131 -15.38 -0.33 10.60
N GLU A 132 -16.31 -0.45 9.65
CA GLU A 132 -16.44 0.53 8.55
C GLU A 132 -16.66 1.95 9.08
N SER A 133 -17.48 2.12 10.12
CA SER A 133 -17.71 3.42 10.76
C SER A 133 -16.40 4.06 11.24
N LEU A 134 -15.55 3.28 11.92
CA LEU A 134 -14.25 3.74 12.42
C LEU A 134 -13.27 4.08 11.28
N ARG A 135 -13.31 3.29 10.20
CA ARG A 135 -12.50 3.56 8.99
C ARG A 135 -12.90 4.88 8.34
N ILE A 136 -14.21 5.13 8.18
CA ILE A 136 -14.73 6.38 7.63
C ILE A 136 -14.31 7.56 8.51
N GLU A 137 -14.54 7.48 9.83
CA GLU A 137 -14.14 8.52 10.78
C GLU A 137 -12.65 8.88 10.66
N ARG A 138 -11.78 7.86 10.67
CA ARG A 138 -10.33 8.04 10.54
C ARG A 138 -9.93 8.77 9.25
N VAL A 139 -10.54 8.41 8.13
CA VAL A 139 -10.23 9.02 6.82
C VAL A 139 -10.76 10.44 6.73
N VAL A 140 -11.99 10.68 7.16
CA VAL A 140 -12.58 12.03 7.19
C VAL A 140 -11.72 12.97 8.03
N LYS A 141 -11.32 12.54 9.24
CA LYS A 141 -10.47 13.33 10.15
C LYS A 141 -9.08 13.60 9.56
N ARG A 142 -8.44 12.58 8.97
CA ARG A 142 -7.08 12.68 8.43
C ARG A 142 -7.01 13.54 7.17
N ASP A 143 -7.93 13.32 6.22
CA ASP A 143 -7.86 13.87 4.86
C ASP A 143 -8.80 15.07 4.68
N LYS A 144 -9.56 15.46 5.72
CA LYS A 144 -10.64 16.46 5.64
C LYS A 144 -11.58 16.18 4.47
N SER A 145 -11.88 14.90 4.24
CA SER A 145 -12.64 14.39 3.11
C SER A 145 -14.11 14.25 3.45
N ASP A 146 -14.96 14.23 2.43
CA ASP A 146 -16.39 13.96 2.53
C ASP A 146 -16.65 12.46 2.74
N ILE A 147 -17.64 12.12 3.58
CA ILE A 147 -18.06 10.74 3.86
C ILE A 147 -18.44 10.00 2.57
N ALA A 148 -19.15 10.68 1.64
CA ALA A 148 -19.56 10.08 0.38
C ALA A 148 -18.37 9.65 -0.48
N LYS A 149 -17.31 10.47 -0.53
CA LYS A 149 -16.07 10.13 -1.23
C LYS A 149 -15.38 8.93 -0.59
N VAL A 150 -15.33 8.85 0.74
CA VAL A 150 -14.72 7.72 1.45
C VAL A 150 -15.49 6.43 1.16
N LYS A 151 -16.83 6.47 1.22
CA LYS A 151 -17.69 5.32 0.88
C LYS A 151 -17.50 4.87 -0.56
N ALA A 152 -17.35 5.79 -1.51
CA ALA A 152 -17.07 5.47 -2.91
C ALA A 152 -15.72 4.74 -3.07
N ILE A 153 -14.68 5.14 -2.31
CA ILE A 153 -13.39 4.44 -2.32
C ILE A 153 -13.54 3.03 -1.73
N ILE A 154 -14.27 2.88 -0.61
CA ILE A 154 -14.52 1.56 0.01
C ILE A 154 -15.21 0.63 -1.00
N LYS A 155 -16.25 1.13 -1.70
CA LYS A 155 -16.99 0.36 -2.70
C LYS A 155 -16.13 -0.11 -3.89
N ASN A 156 -15.08 0.63 -4.22
CA ASN A 156 -14.17 0.30 -5.31
C ASN A 156 -13.04 -0.67 -4.89
N GLN A 157 -12.89 -0.95 -3.61
CA GLN A 157 -11.95 -1.95 -3.10
C GLN A 157 -12.63 -3.30 -2.92
N TRP A 158 -11.85 -4.39 -2.90
CA TRP A 158 -12.39 -5.67 -2.46
C TRP A 158 -12.87 -5.57 -1.01
N SER A 159 -13.96 -6.28 -0.70
CA SER A 159 -14.47 -6.38 0.66
C SER A 159 -13.43 -6.98 1.61
N ASP A 160 -13.51 -6.62 2.88
CA ASP A 160 -12.62 -7.15 3.90
C ASP A 160 -12.80 -8.68 4.01
N ASP A 161 -14.02 -9.22 3.93
CA ASP A 161 -14.30 -10.66 3.92
C ASP A 161 -13.55 -11.41 2.81
N LYS A 162 -13.52 -10.83 1.60
CA LYS A 162 -12.79 -11.42 0.49
C LYS A 162 -11.28 -11.41 0.71
N LYS A 163 -10.75 -10.35 1.32
CA LYS A 163 -9.32 -10.23 1.65
C LYS A 163 -8.93 -11.18 2.77
N ILE A 164 -9.76 -11.26 3.82
CA ILE A 164 -9.56 -12.15 4.98
C ILE A 164 -9.45 -13.61 4.53
N LYS A 165 -10.36 -14.07 3.66
CA LYS A 165 -10.35 -15.47 3.15
C LYS A 165 -9.07 -15.86 2.41
N LEU A 166 -8.32 -14.91 1.90
CA LEU A 166 -7.07 -15.13 1.16
C LEU A 166 -5.82 -14.80 1.99
N SER A 167 -5.99 -14.40 3.25
CA SER A 167 -4.90 -13.98 4.12
C SER A 167 -4.53 -15.07 5.12
N ASP A 168 -3.23 -15.22 5.38
CA ASP A 168 -2.72 -16.12 6.41
C ASP A 168 -2.96 -15.57 7.82
N PHE A 169 -2.99 -14.24 7.94
CA PHE A 169 -3.20 -13.54 9.21
C PHE A 169 -4.13 -12.34 9.03
N VAL A 170 -4.87 -12.04 10.10
CA VAL A 170 -5.75 -10.87 10.19
C VAL A 170 -5.39 -10.06 11.42
N ILE A 171 -5.37 -8.74 11.29
CA ILE A 171 -5.22 -7.79 12.38
C ILE A 171 -6.47 -6.92 12.41
N GLU A 172 -7.22 -7.00 13.49
CA GLU A 172 -8.33 -6.08 13.75
C GLU A 172 -7.81 -4.86 14.50
N ASN A 173 -7.74 -3.73 13.80
CA ASN A 173 -7.18 -2.50 14.33
C ASN A 173 -8.30 -1.61 14.90
N THR A 174 -8.75 -1.93 16.10
CA THR A 174 -9.72 -1.12 16.86
C THR A 174 -9.02 -0.18 17.83
N THR A 175 -8.15 -0.71 18.69
CA THR A 175 -7.29 0.04 19.61
C THR A 175 -5.82 -0.15 19.27
N LEU A 176 -4.96 0.81 19.62
CA LEU A 176 -3.52 0.68 19.39
C LEU A 176 -2.90 -0.45 20.20
N GLU A 177 -3.34 -0.62 21.45
CA GLU A 177 -2.81 -1.63 22.36
C GLU A 177 -3.09 -3.05 21.85
N ASP A 178 -4.35 -3.35 21.49
CA ASP A 178 -4.71 -4.67 20.96
C ASP A 178 -4.06 -4.94 19.61
N THR A 179 -3.93 -3.91 18.77
CA THR A 179 -3.24 -4.02 17.49
C THR A 179 -1.77 -4.40 17.69
N GLN A 180 -1.09 -3.79 18.65
CA GLN A 180 0.30 -4.09 18.97
C GLN A 180 0.47 -5.53 19.49
N LYS A 181 -0.44 -5.99 20.36
CA LYS A 181 -0.45 -7.39 20.82
C LYS A 181 -0.57 -8.36 19.65
N GLN A 182 -1.49 -8.10 18.70
CA GLN A 182 -1.67 -8.92 17.51
C GLN A 182 -0.43 -8.90 16.60
N VAL A 183 0.20 -7.75 16.42
CA VAL A 183 1.47 -7.62 15.64
C VAL A 183 2.55 -8.52 16.25
N LEU A 184 2.77 -8.46 17.57
CA LEU A 184 3.76 -9.29 18.25
C LEU A 184 3.45 -10.79 18.17
N GLN A 185 2.17 -11.18 18.25
CA GLN A 185 1.76 -12.57 18.09
C GLN A 185 2.02 -13.09 16.67
N ILE A 186 1.68 -12.30 15.65
CA ILE A 186 1.92 -12.65 14.25
C ILE A 186 3.41 -12.71 13.96
N HIS A 187 4.20 -11.75 14.46
CA HIS A 187 5.66 -11.77 14.35
C HIS A 187 6.24 -13.10 14.85
N LYS A 188 5.86 -13.53 16.07
CA LYS A 188 6.30 -14.81 16.64
C LYS A 188 5.89 -16.01 15.78
N LYS A 189 4.68 -16.00 15.21
CA LYS A 189 4.20 -17.07 14.31
C LYS A 189 5.01 -17.14 13.02
N ILE A 190 5.25 -15.97 12.38
CA ILE A 190 6.05 -15.90 11.14
C ILE A 190 7.47 -16.41 11.39
N LEU A 191 8.12 -16.02 12.48
CA LEU A 191 9.45 -16.51 12.81
C LEU A 191 9.51 -18.03 12.98
N LYS A 192 8.49 -18.64 13.57
CA LYS A 192 8.40 -20.11 13.73
C LYS A 192 8.24 -20.85 12.40
N ILE A 193 7.58 -20.23 11.42
CA ILE A 193 7.33 -20.85 10.10
C ILE A 193 8.48 -20.57 9.14
N ALA A 194 9.19 -19.45 9.31
CA ALA A 194 10.26 -19.01 8.42
C ALA A 194 11.65 -19.63 8.77
N ASN A 195 11.79 -20.22 9.95
CA ASN A 195 12.90 -21.06 10.36
C ASN A 195 12.67 -22.52 9.98
#